data_bf410025a478dafbefa931442fadcd3a
#
_entry.id   bf410025a478dafbefa931442fadcd3a
#
_cell.length_a   1.000
_cell.length_b   1.000
_cell.length_c   1.000
_cell.angle_alpha   90.00
_cell.angle_beta   90.00
_cell.angle_gamma   90.00
#
_symmetry.space_group_name_H-M   'P 1'
#
loop_
_entity.id
_entity.type
_entity.pdbx_description
1 polymer ?
#
loop_
_entity_poly.entity_id
_entity_poly.type
_entity_poly.pdbx_seq_one_letter_code
_entity_poly.pdbx_strand_id
1 'polypeptide(L)'
;MLTKLQAMEWAPYGIRANAITPGYIRTPGTEAMYADPEIYEGRRKGVPMGRVGSGDDIAAPAVFLACDESRYTTGSVLGADGGQAVGYFLTVPGRRFSGGRID
;
A
#
# COMPACT_ATOMS: atom_id res chain seq x y z
N MET A 1 -4.07 -14.58 -5.11
CA MET A 1 -4.58 -15.70 -5.97
C MET A 1 -6.10 -15.67 -6.10
N LEU A 2 -6.86 -15.59 -5.00
CA LEU A 2 -8.32 -15.54 -5.05
C LEU A 2 -8.85 -14.41 -5.94
N THR A 3 -8.31 -13.21 -5.79
CA THR A 3 -8.70 -12.04 -6.60
C THR A 3 -8.57 -12.31 -8.09
N LYS A 4 -7.49 -12.96 -8.50
CA LYS A 4 -7.23 -13.28 -9.91
C LYS A 4 -8.23 -14.30 -10.45
N LEU A 5 -8.57 -15.31 -9.66
CA LEU A 5 -9.58 -16.30 -10.02
C LEU A 5 -10.96 -15.65 -10.15
N GLN A 6 -11.33 -14.81 -9.19
CA GLN A 6 -12.60 -14.07 -9.24
C GLN A 6 -12.67 -13.16 -10.47
N ALA A 7 -11.56 -12.47 -10.78
CA ALA A 7 -11.49 -11.60 -11.95
C ALA A 7 -11.76 -12.40 -13.24
N MET A 8 -11.16 -13.56 -13.37
CA MET A 8 -11.35 -14.42 -14.54
C MET A 8 -12.78 -14.96 -14.62
N GLU A 9 -13.31 -15.45 -13.51
CA GLU A 9 -14.64 -16.05 -13.48
C GLU A 9 -15.77 -15.04 -13.70
N TRP A 10 -15.59 -13.83 -13.16
CA TRP A 10 -16.67 -12.83 -13.14
C TRP A 10 -16.62 -11.81 -14.29
N ALA A 11 -15.49 -11.77 -15.01
CA ALA A 11 -15.36 -10.84 -16.15
C ALA A 11 -16.47 -10.99 -17.20
N PRO A 12 -16.92 -12.22 -17.58
CA PRO A 12 -18.00 -12.37 -18.53
C PRO A 12 -19.33 -11.75 -18.06
N TYR A 13 -19.48 -11.54 -16.76
CA TYR A 13 -20.69 -10.94 -16.18
C TYR A 13 -20.53 -9.42 -15.97
N GLY A 14 -19.44 -8.83 -16.45
CA GLY A 14 -19.19 -7.41 -16.26
C GLY A 14 -18.74 -7.03 -14.85
N ILE A 15 -18.27 -7.99 -14.07
CA ILE A 15 -17.82 -7.76 -12.69
C ILE A 15 -16.29 -7.74 -12.66
N ARG A 16 -15.74 -6.73 -12.02
CA ARG A 16 -14.29 -6.59 -11.79
C ARG A 16 -13.95 -6.99 -10.36
N ALA A 17 -12.80 -7.61 -10.19
CA ALA A 17 -12.27 -8.00 -8.87
C ALA A 17 -10.80 -7.56 -8.78
N ASN A 18 -10.51 -6.72 -7.82
CA ASN A 18 -9.18 -6.21 -7.55
C ASN A 18 -8.90 -6.27 -6.06
N ALA A 19 -7.64 -6.15 -5.68
CA ALA A 19 -7.22 -6.13 -4.29
C ALA A 19 -6.35 -4.91 -4.01
N ILE A 20 -6.33 -4.48 -2.76
CA ILE A 20 -5.42 -3.45 -2.27
C ILE A 20 -4.58 -4.09 -1.17
N THR A 21 -3.26 -3.89 -1.23
CA THR A 21 -2.34 -4.29 -0.17
C THR A 21 -1.88 -3.03 0.56
N PRO A 22 -2.36 -2.78 1.78
CA PRO A 22 -1.92 -1.63 2.56
C PRO A 22 -0.55 -1.89 3.18
N GLY A 23 0.16 -0.80 3.47
CA GLY A 23 1.35 -0.85 4.30
C GLY A 23 1.02 -0.60 5.77
N TYR A 24 1.90 0.12 6.45
CA TYR A 24 1.62 0.59 7.82
C TYR A 24 0.62 1.73 7.76
N ILE A 25 -0.55 1.52 8.33
CA ILE A 25 -1.65 2.48 8.29
C ILE A 25 -2.10 2.82 9.71
N ARG A 26 -2.18 4.12 9.98
CA ARG A 26 -2.72 4.65 11.22
C ARG A 26 -4.24 4.66 11.13
N THR A 27 -4.88 3.90 12.01
CA THR A 27 -6.34 3.78 12.10
C THR A 27 -6.76 3.94 13.55
N PRO A 28 -8.05 4.10 13.85
CA PRO A 28 -8.50 4.08 15.25
C PRO A 28 -8.01 2.86 16.02
N GLY A 29 -7.91 1.69 15.37
CA GLY A 29 -7.42 0.48 16.00
C GLY A 29 -5.91 0.45 16.27
N THR A 30 -5.12 1.28 15.57
CA THR A 30 -3.66 1.35 15.72
C THR A 30 -3.19 2.67 16.35
N GLU A 31 -4.10 3.58 16.65
CA GLU A 31 -3.76 4.92 17.13
C GLU A 31 -2.89 4.90 18.37
N ALA A 32 -3.26 4.08 19.35
CA ALA A 32 -2.49 3.97 20.60
C ALA A 32 -1.06 3.49 20.37
N MET A 33 -0.87 2.57 19.42
CA MET A 33 0.45 2.08 19.06
C MET A 33 1.30 3.16 18.40
N TYR A 34 0.74 3.90 17.45
CA TYR A 34 1.46 4.95 16.73
C TYR A 34 1.62 6.25 17.52
N ALA A 35 0.93 6.38 18.65
CA ALA A 35 1.16 7.47 19.60
C ALA A 35 2.52 7.32 20.32
N ASP A 36 3.07 6.10 20.36
CA ASP A 36 4.41 5.87 20.87
C ASP A 36 5.45 6.33 19.82
N PRO A 37 6.27 7.37 20.13
CA PRO A 37 7.23 7.91 19.16
C PRO A 37 8.26 6.88 18.69
N GLU A 38 8.66 5.97 19.56
CA GLU A 38 9.66 4.95 19.23
C GLU A 38 9.11 3.98 18.17
N ILE A 39 7.87 3.54 18.35
CA ILE A 39 7.21 2.64 17.39
C ILE A 39 7.01 3.36 16.06
N TYR A 40 6.50 4.58 16.10
CA TYR A 40 6.28 5.37 14.88
C TYR A 40 7.58 5.57 14.10
N GLU A 41 8.63 6.03 14.76
CA GLU A 41 9.92 6.28 14.13
C GLU A 41 10.52 5.00 13.54
N GLY A 42 10.43 3.89 14.27
CA GLY A 42 10.93 2.60 13.79
C GLY A 42 10.24 2.14 12.52
N ARG A 43 8.93 2.30 12.46
CA ARG A 43 8.15 1.85 11.30
C ARG A 43 8.27 2.79 10.11
N ARG A 44 8.21 4.11 10.32
CA ARG A 44 8.32 5.05 9.21
C ARG A 44 9.65 4.94 8.46
N LYS A 45 10.72 4.56 9.16
CA LYS A 45 12.04 4.38 8.54
C LYS A 45 12.07 3.25 7.52
N GLY A 46 11.19 2.27 7.66
CA GLY A 46 11.05 1.17 6.71
C GLY A 46 10.18 1.50 5.50
N VAL A 47 9.59 2.69 5.47
CA VAL A 47 8.71 3.13 4.38
C VAL A 47 9.47 4.14 3.52
N PRO A 48 9.68 3.88 2.22
CA PRO A 48 10.40 4.80 1.33
C PRO A 48 9.83 6.22 1.33
N MET A 49 8.51 6.38 1.40
CA MET A 49 7.89 7.71 1.48
C MET A 49 8.04 8.37 2.84
N GLY A 50 8.59 7.67 3.83
CA GLY A 50 9.01 8.26 5.11
C GLY A 50 7.92 8.52 6.12
N ARG A 51 6.72 7.97 5.91
CA ARG A 51 5.61 8.13 6.85
C ARG A 51 4.73 6.89 6.92
N VAL A 52 4.05 6.74 8.03
CA VAL A 52 2.93 5.80 8.16
C VAL A 52 1.73 6.41 7.42
N GLY A 53 0.98 5.60 6.71
CA GLY A 53 -0.19 6.06 5.97
C GLY A 53 -1.40 6.28 6.87
N SER A 54 -2.43 6.86 6.28
CA SER A 54 -3.72 7.09 6.92
C SER A 54 -4.82 6.31 6.22
N GLY A 55 -6.02 6.32 6.79
CA GLY A 55 -7.19 5.73 6.14
C GLY A 55 -7.45 6.32 4.76
N ASP A 56 -7.22 7.61 4.58
CA ASP A 56 -7.40 8.28 3.28
C ASP A 56 -6.45 7.74 2.21
N ASP A 57 -5.24 7.30 2.61
CA ASP A 57 -4.28 6.71 1.68
C ASP A 57 -4.77 5.38 1.11
N ILE A 58 -5.69 4.72 1.78
CA ILE A 58 -6.32 3.48 1.31
C ILE A 58 -7.67 3.78 0.63
N ALA A 59 -8.40 4.75 1.13
CA ALA A 59 -9.71 5.12 0.57
C ALA A 59 -9.60 5.63 -0.87
N ALA A 60 -8.59 6.43 -1.18
CA ALA A 60 -8.41 6.98 -2.52
C ALA A 60 -8.23 5.89 -3.59
N PRO A 61 -7.30 4.94 -3.44
CA PRO A 61 -7.21 3.83 -4.40
C PRO A 61 -8.46 2.94 -4.41
N ALA A 62 -9.16 2.79 -3.28
CA ALA A 62 -10.41 2.03 -3.26
C ALA A 62 -11.49 2.70 -4.12
N VAL A 63 -11.61 4.02 -4.04
CA VAL A 63 -12.54 4.79 -4.87
C VAL A 63 -12.18 4.64 -6.35
N PHE A 64 -10.90 4.75 -6.71
CA PHE A 64 -10.45 4.54 -8.07
C PHE A 64 -10.88 3.16 -8.60
N LEU A 65 -10.65 2.11 -7.82
CA LEU A 65 -10.99 0.75 -8.23
C LEU A 65 -12.50 0.52 -8.29
N ALA A 66 -13.29 1.29 -7.55
CA ALA A 66 -14.74 1.15 -7.51
C ALA A 66 -15.46 1.93 -8.60
N CYS A 67 -14.80 2.88 -9.27
CA CYS A 67 -15.44 3.76 -10.23
C CYS A 67 -15.10 3.37 -11.68
N ASP A 68 -15.79 4.03 -12.64
CA ASP A 68 -15.64 3.73 -14.05
C ASP A 68 -14.27 4.10 -14.63
N GLU A 69 -13.50 4.93 -13.94
CA GLU A 69 -12.13 5.26 -14.36
C GLU A 69 -11.24 4.02 -14.41
N SER A 70 -11.55 3.00 -13.61
CA SER A 70 -10.84 1.73 -13.62
C SER A 70 -11.56 0.62 -14.40
N ARG A 71 -12.45 1.00 -15.31
CA ARG A 71 -13.33 0.05 -16.02
C ARG A 71 -12.63 -1.05 -16.81
N TYR A 72 -11.37 -0.87 -17.15
CA TYR A 72 -10.57 -1.89 -17.83
C TYR A 72 -9.56 -2.58 -16.91
N THR A 73 -9.74 -2.42 -15.59
CA THR A 73 -8.82 -2.96 -14.57
C THR A 73 -9.53 -4.06 -13.78
N THR A 74 -9.03 -5.27 -13.89
CA THR A 74 -9.51 -6.42 -13.11
C THR A 74 -8.35 -7.38 -12.87
N GLY A 75 -8.38 -8.10 -11.78
CA GLY A 75 -7.32 -9.04 -11.40
C GLY A 75 -6.05 -8.37 -10.90
N SER A 76 -6.09 -7.08 -10.63
CA SER A 76 -4.94 -6.32 -10.18
C SER A 76 -4.82 -6.32 -8.67
N VAL A 77 -3.57 -6.23 -8.21
CA VAL A 77 -3.24 -6.01 -6.80
C VAL A 77 -2.56 -4.64 -6.73
N LEU A 78 -3.22 -3.68 -6.12
CA LEU A 78 -2.73 -2.31 -6.00
C LEU A 78 -2.08 -2.12 -4.64
N GLY A 79 -0.77 -1.87 -4.63
CA GLY A 79 -0.04 -1.56 -3.41
C GLY A 79 -0.28 -0.11 -2.99
N ALA A 80 -0.70 0.10 -1.75
CA ALA A 80 -0.87 1.43 -1.16
C ALA A 80 -0.08 1.44 0.16
N ASP A 81 1.23 1.42 0.05
CA ASP A 81 2.13 1.14 1.16
C ASP A 81 3.32 2.10 1.25
N GLY A 82 3.30 3.20 0.51
CA GLY A 82 4.41 4.15 0.49
C GLY A 82 5.72 3.59 -0.03
N GLY A 83 5.67 2.47 -0.75
CA GLY A 83 6.84 1.78 -1.28
C GLY A 83 7.43 0.73 -0.33
N GLN A 84 6.75 0.42 0.75
CA GLN A 84 7.26 -0.52 1.77
C GLN A 84 7.67 -1.86 1.17
N ALA A 85 6.85 -2.43 0.30
CA ALA A 85 7.11 -3.74 -0.30
C ALA A 85 8.37 -3.78 -1.18
N VAL A 86 8.74 -2.64 -1.79
CA VAL A 86 9.93 -2.52 -2.63
C VAL A 86 11.10 -1.86 -1.90
N GLY A 87 10.88 -1.40 -0.66
CA GLY A 87 11.86 -0.65 0.12
C GLY A 87 12.87 -1.49 0.90
N TYR A 88 12.89 -2.78 0.70
CA TYR A 88 13.77 -3.68 1.46
C TYR A 88 15.22 -3.22 1.48
N PHE A 89 15.73 -2.77 0.34
CA PHE A 89 17.13 -2.38 0.22
C PHE A 89 17.50 -1.10 0.97
N LEU A 90 16.54 -0.32 1.40
CA LEU A 90 16.81 0.88 2.19
C LEU A 90 17.31 0.55 3.59
N THR A 91 16.96 -0.63 4.10
CA THR A 91 17.34 -1.07 5.44
C THR A 91 18.52 -2.03 5.45
N VAL A 92 19.00 -2.43 4.28
CA VAL A 92 20.17 -3.33 4.18
C VAL A 92 21.45 -2.54 4.39
N PRO A 93 22.28 -2.91 5.38
CA PRO A 93 23.54 -2.20 5.64
C PRO A 93 24.44 -2.14 4.41
N GLY A 94 25.06 -0.98 4.19
CA GLY A 94 25.97 -0.77 3.07
C GLY A 94 25.30 -0.44 1.73
N ARG A 95 23.98 -0.54 1.64
CA ARG A 95 23.25 -0.16 0.43
C ARG A 95 22.89 1.32 0.45
N ARG A 96 23.33 2.02 -0.59
CA ARG A 96 22.96 3.42 -0.82
C ARG A 96 22.74 3.63 -2.31
N PHE A 97 21.73 4.39 -2.65
CA PHE A 97 21.57 4.84 -4.02
C PHE A 97 22.46 6.06 -4.27
N SER A 98 22.96 6.21 -5.49
CA SER A 98 23.65 7.42 -5.88
C SER A 98 22.72 8.62 -5.69
N GLY A 99 23.19 9.68 -5.05
CA GLY A 99 22.36 10.82 -4.71
C GLY A 99 21.80 10.78 -3.29
N GLY A 100 22.00 9.67 -2.59
CA GLY A 100 21.63 9.54 -1.19
C GLY A 100 20.16 9.24 -0.95
N ARG A 101 19.81 9.23 0.32
CA ARG A 101 18.44 8.98 0.78
C ARG A 101 17.72 10.31 0.96
N ILE A 102 16.46 10.36 0.55
CA ILE A 102 15.59 11.49 0.86
C ILE A 102 15.06 11.27 2.27
N ASP A 103 15.35 12.21 3.14
CA ASP A 103 14.88 12.19 4.53
C ASP A 103 13.49 12.81 4.67
#